data_6f4028ad4ceae545d27f943cf7660aef
#
_entry.id   6f4028ad4ceae545d27f943cf7660aef
#
_cell.length_a   1.000
_cell.length_b   1.000
_cell.length_c   1.000
_cell.angle_alpha   90.00
_cell.angle_beta   90.00
_cell.angle_gamma   90.00
#
_symmetry.space_group_name_H-M   'P 1'
#
loop_
_entity.id
_entity.type
_entity.pdbx_description
1 polymer ?
#
loop_
_entity_poly.entity_id
_entity_poly.type
_entity_poly.pdbx_seq_one_letter_code
_entity_poly.pdbx_strand_id
1 'polypeptide(L)'
;MSEQTAVRRTIEALFTSPRSLSEAAVALPRSTGLYAWWAPPSVLPSFSGPVNSADPERRLLYLGKATRLRSRITSNHLRRSGSSTLRRTLAGLLMPTEGYRTVWTDRVVLVPEDEERLTEWMREHLAVTWVEHPDPLSVEGELISELGPPLNVDGAGEGAALDAVREARARYYASAGPRPAA
;
A
#
# COMPACT_ATOMS: atom_id res chain seq x y z
N MET A 1 30.28 -3.21 0.12
CA MET A 1 29.21 -3.42 -0.91
C MET A 1 28.59 -2.06 -1.15
N SER A 2 28.53 -1.57 -2.40
CA SER A 2 28.01 -0.23 -2.64
C SER A 2 26.50 -0.17 -2.35
N GLU A 3 26.00 0.99 -1.91
CA GLU A 3 24.59 1.26 -1.65
C GLU A 3 23.71 0.92 -2.86
N GLN A 4 24.12 1.30 -4.06
CA GLN A 4 23.46 0.92 -5.32
C GLN A 4 23.34 -0.60 -5.52
N THR A 5 24.29 -1.38 -5.06
CA THR A 5 24.22 -2.85 -5.15
C THR A 5 23.16 -3.41 -4.20
N ALA A 6 22.98 -2.80 -3.02
CA ALA A 6 21.94 -3.19 -2.06
C ALA A 6 20.54 -2.87 -2.58
N VAL A 7 20.34 -1.67 -3.12
CA VAL A 7 19.06 -1.24 -3.72
C VAL A 7 18.66 -2.17 -4.87
N ARG A 8 19.57 -2.42 -5.81
CA ARG A 8 19.29 -3.32 -6.95
C ARG A 8 18.88 -4.73 -6.52
N ARG A 9 19.60 -5.32 -5.56
CA ARG A 9 19.23 -6.64 -5.01
C ARG A 9 17.86 -6.63 -4.33
N THR A 10 17.52 -5.54 -3.65
CA THR A 10 16.23 -5.37 -3.02
C THR A 10 15.11 -5.27 -4.07
N ILE A 11 15.35 -4.55 -5.17
CA ILE A 11 14.42 -4.49 -6.31
C ILE A 11 14.22 -5.90 -6.89
N GLU A 12 15.29 -6.61 -7.21
CA GLU A 12 15.22 -7.95 -7.76
C GLU A 12 14.42 -8.90 -6.84
N ALA A 13 14.60 -8.81 -5.53
CA ALA A 13 13.86 -9.62 -4.56
C ALA A 13 12.38 -9.23 -4.43
N LEU A 14 12.04 -7.95 -4.59
CA LEU A 14 10.65 -7.47 -4.60
C LEU A 14 9.92 -7.82 -5.90
N PHE A 15 10.61 -7.92 -7.03
CA PHE A 15 10.04 -8.23 -8.35
C PHE A 15 9.94 -9.74 -8.63
N THR A 16 9.87 -10.53 -7.58
CA THR A 16 9.53 -11.97 -7.65
C THR A 16 8.01 -12.14 -7.83
N SER A 17 7.55 -13.40 -8.02
CA SER A 17 6.12 -13.71 -8.15
C SER A 17 5.32 -13.22 -6.94
N PRO A 18 4.36 -12.31 -7.14
CA PRO A 18 3.50 -11.85 -6.06
C PRO A 18 2.61 -12.97 -5.52
N ARG A 19 2.41 -12.97 -4.21
CA ARG A 19 1.54 -13.93 -3.54
C ARG A 19 0.18 -13.31 -3.22
N SER A 20 -0.87 -14.13 -3.26
CA SER A 20 -2.17 -13.75 -2.73
C SER A 20 -2.06 -13.39 -1.24
N LEU A 21 -2.99 -12.61 -0.72
CA LEU A 21 -2.95 -12.18 0.67
C LEU A 21 -3.18 -13.34 1.66
N SER A 22 -3.87 -14.39 1.24
CA SER A 22 -4.03 -15.61 2.04
C SER A 22 -2.73 -16.40 2.15
N GLU A 23 -2.01 -16.58 1.06
CA GLU A 23 -0.69 -17.22 1.06
C GLU A 23 0.34 -16.40 1.84
N ALA A 24 0.35 -15.08 1.65
CA ALA A 24 1.23 -14.17 2.36
C ALA A 24 1.00 -14.20 3.88
N ALA A 25 -0.25 -14.29 4.34
CA ALA A 25 -0.57 -14.34 5.75
C ALA A 25 0.08 -15.53 6.48
N VAL A 26 0.30 -16.63 5.77
CA VAL A 26 1.00 -17.82 6.31
C VAL A 26 2.51 -17.65 6.23
N ALA A 27 3.02 -17.14 5.09
CA ALA A 27 4.45 -17.15 4.76
C ALA A 27 5.23 -15.94 5.29
N LEU A 28 4.57 -14.82 5.62
CA LEU A 28 5.22 -13.58 6.06
C LEU A 28 6.05 -13.79 7.35
N PRO A 29 7.32 -13.37 7.35
CA PRO A 29 8.17 -13.43 8.54
C PRO A 29 7.79 -12.32 9.54
N ARG A 30 8.31 -12.43 10.76
CA ARG A 30 8.16 -11.41 11.81
C ARG A 30 9.30 -10.39 11.84
N SER A 31 10.22 -10.50 10.91
CA SER A 31 11.41 -9.65 10.77
C SER A 31 11.10 -8.28 10.17
N THR A 32 12.10 -7.40 10.20
CA THR A 32 12.12 -6.14 9.48
C THR A 32 12.26 -6.37 7.97
N GLY A 33 11.73 -5.46 7.16
CA GLY A 33 11.91 -5.53 5.73
C GLY A 33 11.07 -4.54 4.93
N LEU A 34 11.04 -4.77 3.64
CA LEU A 34 10.27 -4.01 2.66
C LEU A 34 9.20 -4.90 2.04
N TYR A 35 8.15 -4.28 1.54
CA TYR A 35 7.06 -4.97 0.85
C TYR A 35 6.51 -4.12 -0.27
N ALA A 36 6.00 -4.78 -1.29
CA ALA A 36 5.41 -4.16 -2.47
C ALA A 36 4.02 -4.74 -2.74
N TRP A 37 3.07 -3.86 -3.09
CA TRP A 37 1.70 -4.23 -3.44
C TRP A 37 1.51 -4.15 -4.94
N TRP A 38 0.89 -5.17 -5.49
CA TRP A 38 0.73 -5.43 -6.90
C TRP A 38 -0.73 -5.63 -7.28
N ALA A 39 -1.11 -5.17 -8.46
CA ALA A 39 -2.45 -5.41 -9.02
C ALA A 39 -2.43 -5.55 -10.54
N PRO A 40 -3.43 -6.19 -11.14
CA PRO A 40 -3.65 -6.13 -12.58
C PRO A 40 -3.90 -4.68 -13.06
N PRO A 41 -3.57 -4.34 -14.31
CA PRO A 41 -3.81 -3.00 -14.87
C PRO A 41 -5.27 -2.55 -14.86
N SER A 42 -6.21 -3.50 -14.87
CA SER A 42 -7.65 -3.23 -14.77
C SER A 42 -8.09 -2.71 -13.39
N VAL A 43 -7.30 -2.99 -12.38
CA VAL A 43 -7.50 -2.48 -11.01
C VAL A 43 -6.83 -1.12 -10.90
N LEU A 44 -7.60 -0.08 -10.63
CA LEU A 44 -7.13 1.31 -10.59
C LEU A 44 -6.41 1.73 -11.89
N PRO A 45 -7.05 1.70 -13.05
CA PRO A 45 -6.40 1.84 -14.37
C PRO A 45 -5.71 3.19 -14.58
N SER A 46 -6.06 4.22 -13.80
CA SER A 46 -5.40 5.53 -13.82
C SER A 46 -4.03 5.55 -13.12
N PHE A 47 -3.65 4.45 -12.48
CA PHE A 47 -2.40 4.33 -11.74
C PHE A 47 -1.49 3.28 -12.41
N SER A 48 -0.49 3.74 -13.13
CA SER A 48 0.47 2.85 -13.80
C SER A 48 1.82 2.88 -13.08
N GLY A 49 2.19 1.74 -12.52
CA GLY A 49 3.53 1.50 -11.97
C GLY A 49 4.34 0.53 -12.82
N PRO A 50 5.59 0.25 -12.44
CA PRO A 50 6.43 -0.74 -13.10
C PRO A 50 5.77 -2.11 -13.16
N VAL A 51 5.97 -2.80 -14.29
CA VAL A 51 5.49 -4.18 -14.49
C VAL A 51 6.36 -5.14 -13.69
N ASN A 52 5.74 -6.12 -13.03
CA ASN A 52 6.47 -7.16 -12.33
C ASN A 52 7.18 -8.09 -13.32
N SER A 53 8.48 -8.34 -13.14
CA SER A 53 9.26 -9.17 -14.06
C SER A 53 8.92 -10.66 -14.01
N ALA A 54 8.42 -11.15 -12.87
CA ALA A 54 8.02 -12.54 -12.69
C ALA A 54 6.51 -12.79 -12.94
N ASP A 55 5.70 -11.72 -12.96
CA ASP A 55 4.28 -11.76 -13.27
C ASP A 55 3.90 -10.49 -14.09
N PRO A 56 4.08 -10.54 -15.43
CA PRO A 56 3.86 -9.38 -16.31
C PRO A 56 2.41 -8.85 -16.32
N GLU A 57 1.45 -9.58 -15.80
CA GLU A 57 0.07 -9.15 -15.68
C GLU A 57 -0.17 -8.22 -14.46
N ARG A 58 0.86 -8.00 -13.64
CA ARG A 58 0.77 -7.16 -12.44
C ARG A 58 1.70 -5.96 -12.49
N ARG A 59 1.22 -4.86 -11.95
CA ARG A 59 1.94 -3.60 -11.81
C ARG A 59 2.10 -3.23 -10.35
N LEU A 60 3.23 -2.60 -10.03
CA LEU A 60 3.50 -2.05 -8.71
C LEU A 60 2.52 -0.90 -8.43
N LEU A 61 1.85 -0.97 -7.29
CA LEU A 61 0.99 0.12 -6.81
C LEU A 61 1.60 0.89 -5.63
N TYR A 62 2.19 0.18 -4.69
CA TYR A 62 2.67 0.77 -3.46
C TYR A 62 3.88 0.02 -2.92
N LEU A 63 4.82 0.75 -2.33
CA LEU A 63 5.98 0.22 -1.66
C LEU A 63 6.04 0.77 -0.22
N GLY A 64 6.44 -0.07 0.72
CA GLY A 64 6.59 0.34 2.10
C GLY A 64 7.56 -0.51 2.88
N LYS A 65 7.86 -0.06 4.09
CA LYS A 65 8.74 -0.75 5.04
C LYS A 65 7.99 -1.17 6.30
N ALA A 66 8.56 -2.12 7.00
CA ALA A 66 8.05 -2.59 8.28
C ALA A 66 9.18 -3.01 9.22
N THR A 67 9.00 -2.77 10.51
CA THR A 67 9.80 -3.39 11.57
C THR A 67 9.36 -4.82 11.84
N ARG A 68 8.12 -5.16 11.46
CA ARG A 68 7.53 -6.50 11.54
C ARG A 68 6.62 -6.71 10.34
N LEU A 69 7.15 -7.33 9.28
CA LEU A 69 6.45 -7.55 8.01
C LEU A 69 5.07 -8.19 8.18
N ARG A 70 5.00 -9.29 8.95
CA ARG A 70 3.73 -9.99 9.19
C ARG A 70 2.67 -9.07 9.81
N SER A 71 3.00 -8.42 10.89
CA SER A 71 2.07 -7.53 11.59
C SER A 71 1.66 -6.33 10.73
N ARG A 72 2.60 -5.74 10.00
CA ARG A 72 2.34 -4.60 9.12
C ARG A 72 1.33 -4.94 8.02
N ILE A 73 1.48 -6.10 7.40
CA ILE A 73 0.60 -6.51 6.31
C ILE A 73 -0.71 -7.07 6.84
N THR A 74 -0.68 -8.05 7.74
CA THR A 74 -1.91 -8.76 8.17
C THR A 74 -2.78 -7.99 9.17
N SER A 75 -2.18 -7.16 10.02
CA SER A 75 -2.92 -6.43 11.05
C SER A 75 -3.17 -4.97 10.69
N ASN A 76 -2.17 -4.27 10.13
CA ASN A 76 -2.34 -2.86 9.79
C ASN A 76 -2.99 -2.69 8.41
N HIS A 77 -2.35 -3.21 7.35
CA HIS A 77 -2.87 -3.02 5.99
C HIS A 77 -4.18 -3.77 5.72
N LEU A 78 -4.39 -4.93 6.31
CA LEU A 78 -5.60 -5.72 6.06
C LEU A 78 -6.76 -5.48 7.05
N ARG A 79 -6.56 -4.67 8.11
CA ARG A 79 -7.62 -4.52 9.13
C ARG A 79 -7.89 -3.11 9.60
N ARG A 80 -6.95 -2.17 9.48
CA ARG A 80 -7.04 -0.89 10.20
C ARG A 80 -6.66 0.30 9.32
N SER A 81 -7.66 1.03 8.87
CA SER A 81 -7.44 2.29 8.14
C SER A 81 -6.72 3.34 9.02
N GLY A 82 -6.97 3.36 10.32
CA GLY A 82 -6.31 4.26 11.27
C GLY A 82 -4.79 4.12 11.34
N SER A 83 -4.23 2.96 11.00
CA SER A 83 -2.78 2.68 11.02
C SER A 83 -2.16 2.41 9.65
N SER A 84 -2.94 2.52 8.57
CA SER A 84 -2.51 2.23 7.21
C SER A 84 -2.81 3.35 6.23
N THR A 85 -1.76 4.03 5.81
CA THR A 85 -1.85 5.05 4.75
C THR A 85 -2.36 4.46 3.43
N LEU A 86 -1.90 3.26 3.07
CA LEU A 86 -2.40 2.54 1.90
C LEU A 86 -3.92 2.33 1.96
N ARG A 87 -4.46 1.87 3.10
CA ARG A 87 -5.92 1.69 3.25
C ARG A 87 -6.69 2.98 3.10
N ARG A 88 -6.21 4.08 3.71
CA ARG A 88 -6.84 5.40 3.56
C ARG A 88 -6.83 5.88 2.11
N THR A 89 -5.74 5.64 1.40
CA THR A 89 -5.63 5.96 -0.04
C THR A 89 -6.61 5.13 -0.86
N LEU A 90 -6.61 3.80 -0.69
CA LEU A 90 -7.53 2.90 -1.38
C LEU A 90 -8.99 3.24 -1.07
N ALA A 91 -9.34 3.43 0.20
CA ALA A 91 -10.69 3.83 0.60
C ALA A 91 -11.12 5.12 -0.09
N GLY A 92 -10.27 6.16 -0.08
CA GLY A 92 -10.57 7.43 -0.73
C GLY A 92 -10.71 7.33 -2.25
N LEU A 93 -9.92 6.49 -2.92
CA LEU A 93 -10.03 6.23 -4.36
C LEU A 93 -11.32 5.49 -4.70
N LEU A 94 -11.72 4.54 -3.86
CA LEU A 94 -12.88 3.67 -4.09
C LEU A 94 -14.19 4.26 -3.53
N MET A 95 -14.16 5.29 -2.70
CA MET A 95 -15.37 5.91 -2.15
C MET A 95 -16.45 6.26 -3.19
N PRO A 96 -16.12 6.81 -4.38
CA PRO A 96 -17.14 7.15 -5.37
C PRO A 96 -17.92 5.95 -5.90
N THR A 97 -17.32 4.76 -5.92
CA THR A 97 -17.93 3.53 -6.43
C THR A 97 -18.45 2.63 -5.33
N GLU A 98 -17.70 2.50 -4.24
CA GLU A 98 -18.00 1.57 -3.15
C GLU A 98 -18.86 2.18 -2.03
N GLY A 99 -18.92 3.50 -1.94
CA GLY A 99 -19.70 4.19 -0.92
C GLY A 99 -19.17 3.98 0.50
N TYR A 100 -17.87 3.80 0.68
CA TYR A 100 -17.28 3.63 2.01
C TYR A 100 -17.56 4.81 2.92
N ARG A 101 -17.82 4.52 4.20
CA ARG A 101 -18.15 5.49 5.24
C ARG A 101 -17.04 5.56 6.28
N THR A 102 -16.80 6.75 6.78
CA THR A 102 -15.83 6.99 7.84
C THR A 102 -16.49 7.53 9.09
N VAL A 103 -15.79 7.42 10.20
CA VAL A 103 -16.21 7.92 11.51
C VAL A 103 -15.01 8.48 12.26
N TRP A 104 -15.26 9.46 13.12
CA TRP A 104 -14.29 9.95 14.07
C TRP A 104 -14.16 9.01 15.28
N THR A 105 -12.92 8.63 15.54
CA THR A 105 -12.47 8.09 16.84
C THR A 105 -11.43 9.08 17.41
N ASP A 106 -10.24 8.64 17.79
CA ASP A 106 -9.08 9.55 17.96
C ASP A 106 -8.63 10.17 16.63
N ARG A 107 -8.96 9.52 15.55
CA ARG A 107 -8.73 9.91 14.15
C ARG A 107 -9.89 9.45 13.26
N VAL A 108 -9.86 9.86 12.00
CA VAL A 108 -10.82 9.35 11.01
C VAL A 108 -10.44 7.92 10.62
N VAL A 109 -11.41 7.01 10.73
CA VAL A 109 -11.30 5.60 10.37
C VAL A 109 -12.52 5.16 9.58
N LEU A 110 -12.42 4.07 8.82
CA LEU A 110 -13.59 3.43 8.24
C LEU A 110 -14.50 2.87 9.34
N VAL A 111 -15.80 2.86 9.10
CA VAL A 111 -16.70 2.09 9.98
C VAL A 111 -16.38 0.60 9.90
N PRO A 112 -16.66 -0.20 10.94
CA PRO A 112 -16.23 -1.61 11.00
C PRO A 112 -16.63 -2.44 9.77
N GLU A 113 -17.85 -2.27 9.29
CA GLU A 113 -18.36 -3.01 8.10
C GLU A 113 -17.56 -2.65 6.84
N ASP A 114 -17.16 -1.39 6.69
CA ASP A 114 -16.42 -0.92 5.52
C ASP A 114 -14.92 -1.24 5.65
N GLU A 115 -14.38 -1.41 6.87
CA GLU A 115 -13.05 -2.02 7.06
C GLU A 115 -13.03 -3.46 6.52
N GLU A 116 -14.07 -4.25 6.78
CA GLU A 116 -14.18 -5.63 6.27
C GLU A 116 -14.34 -5.65 4.75
N ARG A 117 -15.24 -4.84 4.18
CA ARG A 117 -15.44 -4.72 2.73
C ARG A 117 -14.17 -4.33 2.00
N LEU A 118 -13.40 -3.37 2.51
CA LEU A 118 -12.12 -2.99 1.92
C LEU A 118 -11.09 -4.12 2.02
N THR A 119 -11.11 -4.89 3.10
CA THR A 119 -10.22 -6.06 3.26
C THR A 119 -10.54 -7.14 2.22
N GLU A 120 -11.82 -7.40 1.97
CA GLU A 120 -12.27 -8.34 0.93
C GLU A 120 -11.86 -7.86 -0.45
N TRP A 121 -12.08 -6.58 -0.76
CA TRP A 121 -11.62 -5.97 -2.01
C TRP A 121 -10.10 -6.11 -2.20
N MET A 122 -9.31 -5.84 -1.15
CA MET A 122 -7.86 -6.01 -1.21
C MET A 122 -7.46 -7.46 -1.45
N ARG A 123 -8.14 -8.44 -0.85
CA ARG A 123 -7.88 -9.87 -1.06
C ARG A 123 -8.19 -10.32 -2.48
N GLU A 124 -9.22 -9.78 -3.07
CA GLU A 124 -9.65 -10.12 -4.43
C GLU A 124 -8.70 -9.53 -5.49
N HIS A 125 -8.25 -8.30 -5.28
CA HIS A 125 -7.61 -7.52 -6.33
C HIS A 125 -6.09 -7.35 -6.17
N LEU A 126 -5.55 -7.53 -4.96
CA LEU A 126 -4.16 -7.24 -4.68
C LEU A 126 -3.34 -8.50 -4.37
N ALA A 127 -2.05 -8.40 -4.69
CA ALA A 127 -1.05 -9.36 -4.27
C ALA A 127 0.15 -8.62 -3.64
N VAL A 128 1.01 -9.35 -2.95
CA VAL A 128 2.13 -8.77 -2.22
C VAL A 128 3.41 -9.57 -2.41
N THR A 129 4.52 -8.85 -2.49
CA THR A 129 5.89 -9.39 -2.33
C THR A 129 6.56 -8.74 -1.14
N TRP A 130 7.58 -9.37 -0.61
CA TRP A 130 8.38 -8.81 0.48
C TRP A 130 9.81 -9.34 0.44
N VAL A 131 10.68 -8.60 1.09
CA VAL A 131 12.07 -8.97 1.32
C VAL A 131 12.45 -8.60 2.75
N GLU A 132 13.11 -9.50 3.45
CA GLU A 132 13.71 -9.19 4.74
C GLU A 132 14.92 -8.28 4.52
N HIS A 133 15.01 -7.22 5.30
CA HIS A 133 16.09 -6.26 5.22
C HIS A 133 16.43 -5.74 6.63
N PRO A 134 17.70 -5.75 7.04
CA PRO A 134 18.10 -5.35 8.40
C PRO A 134 17.85 -3.85 8.67
N ASP A 135 18.00 -3.02 7.66
CA ASP A 135 17.75 -1.57 7.73
C ASP A 135 16.94 -1.11 6.50
N PRO A 136 15.61 -1.34 6.50
CA PRO A 136 14.76 -0.96 5.36
C PRO A 136 14.62 0.56 5.21
N LEU A 137 14.90 1.33 6.27
CA LEU A 137 14.83 2.79 6.23
C LEU A 137 15.90 3.39 5.32
N SER A 138 17.10 2.82 5.31
CA SER A 138 18.23 3.32 4.51
C SER A 138 17.99 3.20 2.99
N VAL A 139 17.14 2.28 2.53
CA VAL A 139 16.94 2.02 1.09
C VAL A 139 15.55 2.41 0.58
N GLU A 140 14.54 2.59 1.45
CA GLU A 140 13.16 2.86 1.04
C GLU A 140 13.02 4.09 0.14
N GLY A 141 13.67 5.20 0.52
CA GLY A 141 13.57 6.44 -0.23
C GLY A 141 14.10 6.33 -1.65
N GLU A 142 15.24 5.66 -1.83
CA GLU A 142 15.84 5.41 -3.15
C GLU A 142 14.97 4.46 -3.98
N LEU A 143 14.42 3.41 -3.37
CA LEU A 143 13.48 2.49 -4.02
C LEU A 143 12.21 3.20 -4.51
N ILE A 144 11.62 4.08 -3.69
CA ILE A 144 10.44 4.86 -4.10
C ILE A 144 10.78 5.81 -5.25
N SER A 145 11.94 6.47 -5.17
CA SER A 145 12.38 7.38 -6.24
C SER A 145 12.65 6.65 -7.55
N GLU A 146 13.27 5.46 -7.51
CA GLU A 146 13.61 4.67 -8.70
C GLU A 146 12.38 4.00 -9.32
N LEU A 147 11.51 3.43 -8.49
CA LEU A 147 10.37 2.63 -8.94
C LEU A 147 9.10 3.46 -9.20
N GLY A 148 8.96 4.62 -8.59
CA GLY A 148 7.80 5.49 -8.76
C GLY A 148 6.45 4.82 -8.45
N PRO A 149 6.26 4.12 -7.31
CA PRO A 149 4.99 3.46 -7.02
C PRO A 149 3.86 4.48 -6.90
N PRO A 150 2.78 4.39 -7.71
CA PRO A 150 1.84 5.49 -7.92
C PRO A 150 0.96 5.83 -6.71
N LEU A 151 0.84 4.96 -5.73
CA LEU A 151 0.07 5.21 -4.50
C LEU A 151 0.92 5.74 -3.33
N ASN A 152 2.24 5.84 -3.48
CA ASN A 152 3.09 6.51 -2.51
C ASN A 152 2.94 8.03 -2.64
N VAL A 153 3.06 8.74 -1.51
CA VAL A 153 3.09 10.22 -1.48
C VAL A 153 4.47 10.71 -1.08
N ASP A 154 5.00 10.16 0.00
CA ASP A 154 6.33 10.52 0.49
C ASP A 154 7.38 9.92 -0.44
N GLY A 155 8.27 10.77 -0.96
CA GLY A 155 9.30 10.37 -1.92
C GLY A 155 8.80 10.18 -3.37
N ALA A 156 7.50 10.33 -3.62
CA ALA A 156 6.95 10.35 -4.97
C ALA A 156 7.30 11.67 -5.68
N GLY A 157 7.49 11.61 -7.00
CA GLY A 157 7.63 12.78 -7.83
C GLY A 157 6.33 13.60 -7.94
N GLU A 158 6.30 14.56 -8.86
CA GLU A 158 5.10 15.32 -9.20
C GLU A 158 4.31 14.62 -10.30
N GLY A 159 2.99 14.86 -10.38
CA GLY A 159 2.15 14.39 -11.48
C GLY A 159 0.72 14.02 -11.09
N ALA A 160 -0.08 13.72 -12.11
CA ALA A 160 -1.51 13.47 -11.97
C ALA A 160 -1.86 12.31 -11.01
N ALA A 161 -1.01 11.28 -10.93
CA ALA A 161 -1.22 10.17 -9.99
C ALA A 161 -1.09 10.64 -8.53
N LEU A 162 -0.09 11.45 -8.22
CA LEU A 162 0.09 12.03 -6.89
C LEU A 162 -1.07 12.95 -6.51
N ASP A 163 -1.53 13.79 -7.45
CA ASP A 163 -2.67 14.67 -7.22
C ASP A 163 -3.95 13.88 -6.94
N ALA A 164 -4.21 12.83 -7.72
CA ALA A 164 -5.34 11.93 -7.50
C ALA A 164 -5.28 11.21 -6.12
N VAL A 165 -4.09 10.82 -5.68
CA VAL A 165 -3.89 10.23 -4.34
C VAL A 165 -4.16 11.27 -3.25
N ARG A 166 -3.68 12.51 -3.41
CA ARG A 166 -3.94 13.61 -2.46
C ARG A 166 -5.42 13.93 -2.36
N GLU A 167 -6.11 14.03 -3.49
CA GLU A 167 -7.56 14.24 -3.55
C GLU A 167 -8.33 13.08 -2.88
N ALA A 168 -7.94 11.84 -3.15
CA ALA A 168 -8.55 10.67 -2.52
C ALA A 168 -8.39 10.69 -0.99
N ARG A 169 -7.22 11.04 -0.49
CA ARG A 169 -6.99 11.20 0.95
C ARG A 169 -7.80 12.35 1.54
N ALA A 170 -7.89 13.50 0.85
CA ALA A 170 -8.71 14.63 1.28
C ALA A 170 -10.18 14.22 1.36
N ARG A 171 -10.70 13.49 0.36
CA ARG A 171 -12.06 12.93 0.36
C ARG A 171 -12.28 11.99 1.53
N TYR A 172 -11.35 11.08 1.78
CA TYR A 172 -11.41 10.16 2.92
C TYR A 172 -11.56 10.91 4.25
N TYR A 173 -10.73 11.91 4.51
CA TYR A 173 -10.80 12.67 5.76
C TYR A 173 -12.05 13.56 5.85
N ALA A 174 -12.47 14.16 4.76
CA ALA A 174 -13.66 15.02 4.72
C ALA A 174 -14.96 14.24 4.92
N SER A 175 -14.98 12.94 4.55
CA SER A 175 -16.19 12.11 4.61
C SER A 175 -16.72 11.88 6.04
N ALA A 176 -15.87 12.00 7.06
CA ALA A 176 -16.28 11.91 8.46
C ALA A 176 -16.96 13.16 9.02
N GLY A 177 -17.02 14.24 8.22
CA GLY A 177 -17.52 15.54 8.69
C GLY A 177 -16.60 16.21 9.71
N PRO A 178 -17.09 17.26 10.39
CA PRO A 178 -16.31 17.96 11.41
C PRO A 178 -16.03 17.06 12.61
N ARG A 179 -14.88 17.29 13.24
CA ARG A 179 -14.53 16.57 14.46
C ARG A 179 -15.55 16.89 15.56
N PRO A 180 -16.14 15.88 16.23
CA PRO A 180 -17.02 16.10 17.37
C PRO A 180 -16.33 16.93 18.46
N ALA A 181 -17.07 17.83 19.12
CA ALA A 181 -16.58 18.50 20.31
C ALA A 181 -16.28 17.49 21.41
N ALA A 182 -15.18 17.68 22.13
CA ALA A 182 -14.81 16.84 23.26
C ALA A 182 -15.75 17.05 24.46
#